data_bbb8fa5ddeb6395560632275230dc7f3
#
_entry.id   bbb8fa5ddeb6395560632275230dc7f3
#
_cell.length_a   1.000
_cell.length_b   1.000
_cell.length_c   1.000
_cell.angle_alpha   90.00
_cell.angle_beta   90.00
_cell.angle_gamma   90.00
#
_symmetry.space_group_name_H-M   'P 1'
#
loop_
_entity.id
_entity.type
_entity.pdbx_description
1 polymer ?
#
loop_
_entity_poly.entity_id
_entity_poly.type
_entity_poly.pdbx_seq_one_letter_code
_entity_poly.pdbx_strand_id
1 'polypeptide(L)'
;MALSSRPTRGLNFPGTALPAPSLTAEDRRALATVVEIADLVGYSFVQRAADIDDLLEALACGPPPARPLGVVAKIETELAFRNLPEIVVRAAGRLPFGVMVARGDLGVEVGFSRLSEVQEEILWLAEAAQVPVVWATEVLASVVKHGVAARGEFTDAAMSARAECVMLNKGAFVADGVTTLADVLRRAERHLDKKTPQLARLQAWQTPLS
;
A
#
# COMPACT_ATOMS: atom_id res chain seq x y z
N MET A 1 -25.90 -2.09 30.69
CA MET A 1 -25.25 -0.79 30.38
C MET A 1 -24.11 -1.08 29.41
N ALA A 2 -24.38 -0.96 28.10
CA ALA A 2 -23.41 -1.30 27.08
C ALA A 2 -22.45 -0.12 26.89
N LEU A 3 -21.16 -0.34 27.17
CA LEU A 3 -20.10 0.60 26.86
C LEU A 3 -19.94 0.64 25.34
N SER A 4 -20.46 1.68 24.72
CA SER A 4 -20.18 2.03 23.32
C SER A 4 -18.71 2.38 23.22
N SER A 5 -17.89 1.48 22.69
CA SER A 5 -16.53 1.79 22.29
C SER A 5 -16.59 2.77 21.11
N ARG A 6 -16.34 4.04 21.36
CA ARG A 6 -16.12 5.01 20.29
C ARG A 6 -14.87 4.55 19.52
N PRO A 7 -14.93 4.47 18.19
CA PRO A 7 -13.72 4.17 17.43
C PRO A 7 -12.68 5.25 17.76
N THR A 8 -11.52 4.83 18.20
CA THR A 8 -10.35 5.69 18.35
C THR A 8 -10.00 6.21 16.96
N ARG A 9 -10.20 7.50 16.74
CA ARG A 9 -9.71 8.17 15.52
C ARG A 9 -8.23 8.44 15.71
N GLY A 10 -7.39 7.98 14.80
CA GLY A 10 -6.01 8.38 14.74
C GLY A 10 -5.88 9.89 14.57
N LEU A 11 -4.86 10.48 15.15
CA LEU A 11 -4.50 11.88 14.99
C LEU A 11 -3.24 11.94 14.14
N ASN A 12 -3.29 12.68 13.03
CA ASN A 12 -2.11 12.96 12.23
C ASN A 12 -1.53 14.32 12.64
N PHE A 13 -0.21 14.37 12.77
CA PHE A 13 0.55 15.59 13.08
C PHE A 13 1.56 15.84 11.95
N PRO A 14 1.11 16.39 10.80
CA PRO A 14 1.98 16.60 9.65
C PRO A 14 3.24 17.38 10.00
N GLY A 15 4.37 16.92 9.50
CA GLY A 15 5.67 17.56 9.71
C GLY A 15 6.22 17.46 11.14
N THR A 16 5.58 16.69 12.02
CA THR A 16 6.02 16.51 13.40
C THR A 16 6.65 15.13 13.61
N ALA A 17 7.94 15.10 13.95
CA ALA A 17 8.59 13.85 14.34
C ALA A 17 8.12 13.43 15.73
N LEU A 18 7.16 12.53 15.81
CA LEU A 18 6.74 11.96 17.08
C LEU A 18 7.76 10.89 17.52
N PRO A 19 8.22 10.91 18.77
CA PRO A 19 9.16 9.92 19.31
C PRO A 19 8.42 8.63 19.73
N ALA A 20 7.49 8.16 18.89
CA ALA A 20 6.76 6.91 19.11
C ALA A 20 7.47 5.76 18.39
N PRO A 21 7.69 4.62 19.05
CA PRO A 21 8.21 3.44 18.35
C PRO A 21 7.17 2.95 17.33
N SER A 22 7.62 2.53 16.16
CA SER A 22 6.77 1.93 15.14
C SER A 22 6.20 0.57 15.59
N LEU A 23 6.89 -0.12 16.51
CA LEU A 23 6.48 -1.38 17.12
C LEU A 23 6.27 -1.19 18.62
N THR A 24 5.00 -1.17 19.05
CA THR A 24 4.64 -1.01 20.46
C THR A 24 4.85 -2.32 21.26
N ALA A 25 4.81 -2.24 22.60
CA ALA A 25 4.85 -3.42 23.44
C ALA A 25 3.64 -4.36 23.23
N GLU A 26 2.50 -3.83 22.78
CA GLU A 26 1.31 -4.60 22.44
C GLU A 26 1.51 -5.33 21.12
N ASP A 27 2.07 -4.66 20.10
CA ASP A 27 2.41 -5.27 18.82
C ASP A 27 3.40 -6.42 18.99
N ARG A 28 4.44 -6.22 19.81
CA ARG A 28 5.42 -7.29 20.13
C ARG A 28 4.76 -8.51 20.76
N ARG A 29 3.75 -8.34 21.61
CA ARG A 29 2.98 -9.46 22.18
C ARG A 29 2.10 -10.13 21.14
N ALA A 30 1.47 -9.35 20.26
CA ALA A 30 0.61 -9.86 19.19
C ALA A 30 1.41 -10.64 18.13
N LEU A 31 2.69 -10.31 17.91
CA LEU A 31 3.55 -11.01 16.94
C LEU A 31 3.60 -12.52 17.19
N ALA A 32 3.55 -12.98 18.43
CA ALA A 32 3.55 -14.43 18.76
C ALA A 32 2.37 -15.15 18.09
N THR A 33 1.19 -14.53 18.09
CA THR A 33 0.01 -15.07 17.39
C THR A 33 0.09 -14.87 15.88
N VAL A 34 0.57 -13.70 15.46
CA VAL A 34 0.65 -13.35 14.04
C VAL A 34 1.54 -14.32 13.26
N VAL A 35 2.69 -14.69 13.79
CA VAL A 35 3.62 -15.63 13.13
C VAL A 35 3.05 -17.05 12.96
N GLU A 36 2.05 -17.40 13.75
CA GLU A 36 1.38 -18.72 13.64
C GLU A 36 0.32 -18.76 12.54
N ILE A 37 -0.38 -17.62 12.30
CA ILE A 37 -1.60 -17.62 11.48
C ILE A 37 -1.48 -16.80 10.19
N ALA A 38 -0.52 -15.86 10.10
CA ALA A 38 -0.41 -14.94 8.98
C ALA A 38 0.64 -15.38 7.95
N ASP A 39 0.36 -15.12 6.69
CA ASP A 39 1.32 -15.22 5.58
C ASP A 39 2.05 -13.88 5.36
N LEU A 40 1.33 -12.78 5.58
CA LEU A 40 1.80 -11.42 5.39
C LEU A 40 1.42 -10.55 6.58
N VAL A 41 2.31 -9.64 6.94
CA VAL A 41 2.11 -8.63 7.98
C VAL A 41 2.22 -7.23 7.37
N GLY A 42 1.21 -6.40 7.59
CA GLY A 42 1.28 -4.97 7.31
C GLY A 42 1.94 -4.23 8.48
N TYR A 43 3.11 -3.63 8.24
CA TYR A 43 3.83 -2.86 9.25
C TYR A 43 3.56 -1.37 9.08
N SER A 44 2.73 -0.81 9.97
CA SER A 44 2.31 0.60 9.93
C SER A 44 3.38 1.52 10.50
N PHE A 45 3.40 2.75 10.02
CA PHE A 45 4.27 3.85 10.48
C PHE A 45 5.76 3.51 10.51
N VAL A 46 6.21 2.68 9.60
CA VAL A 46 7.64 2.48 9.36
C VAL A 46 8.23 3.77 8.83
N GLN A 47 9.26 4.30 9.48
CA GLN A 47 9.86 5.58 9.12
C GLN A 47 11.37 5.52 8.86
N ARG A 48 12.05 4.52 9.41
CA ARG A 48 13.51 4.39 9.33
C ARG A 48 13.93 2.94 9.16
N ALA A 49 15.13 2.72 8.70
CA ALA A 49 15.74 1.40 8.64
C ALA A 49 15.82 0.71 10.02
N ALA A 50 15.97 1.48 11.10
CA ALA A 50 15.95 0.97 12.47
C ALA A 50 14.62 0.30 12.83
N ASP A 51 13.49 0.77 12.28
CA ASP A 51 12.19 0.14 12.54
C ASP A 51 12.14 -1.29 11.96
N ILE A 52 12.84 -1.54 10.85
CA ILE A 52 13.00 -2.89 10.29
C ILE A 52 13.85 -3.76 11.22
N ASP A 53 14.93 -3.20 11.80
CA ASP A 53 15.75 -3.93 12.76
C ASP A 53 14.95 -4.30 14.01
N ASP A 54 14.12 -3.39 14.53
CA ASP A 54 13.23 -3.63 15.67
C ASP A 54 12.23 -4.77 15.40
N LEU A 55 11.68 -4.84 14.18
CA LEU A 55 10.78 -5.91 13.78
C LEU A 55 11.54 -7.24 13.67
N LEU A 56 12.71 -7.25 13.03
CA LEU A 56 13.54 -8.44 12.89
C LEU A 56 13.98 -9.00 14.24
N GLU A 57 14.35 -8.12 15.19
CA GLU A 57 14.68 -8.51 16.56
C GLU A 57 13.46 -9.12 17.28
N ALA A 58 12.29 -8.49 17.15
CA ALA A 58 11.06 -8.99 17.76
C ALA A 58 10.66 -10.36 17.20
N LEU A 59 10.83 -10.59 15.90
CA LEU A 59 10.60 -11.89 15.26
C LEU A 59 11.62 -12.94 15.71
N ALA A 60 12.87 -12.54 15.90
CA ALA A 60 13.93 -13.46 16.38
C ALA A 60 13.76 -13.89 17.85
N CYS A 61 13.16 -13.01 18.67
CA CYS A 61 12.87 -13.30 20.08
C CYS A 61 11.59 -14.11 20.29
N GLY A 62 10.75 -14.22 19.27
CA GLY A 62 9.48 -14.95 19.28
C GLY A 62 9.60 -16.40 18.82
N PRO A 63 8.48 -17.14 18.78
CA PRO A 63 8.44 -18.43 18.13
C PRO A 63 8.76 -18.29 16.63
N PRO A 64 9.49 -19.26 16.03
CA PRO A 64 9.75 -19.19 14.60
C PRO A 64 8.42 -19.31 13.84
N PRO A 65 8.23 -18.50 12.76
CA PRO A 65 7.05 -18.61 11.94
C PRO A 65 6.97 -20.01 11.29
N ALA A 66 5.76 -20.55 11.21
CA ALA A 66 5.52 -21.86 10.60
C ALA A 66 5.89 -21.90 9.10
N ARG A 67 5.92 -20.72 8.46
CA ARG A 67 6.29 -20.48 7.06
C ARG A 67 6.93 -19.11 6.94
N PRO A 68 7.65 -18.81 5.84
CA PRO A 68 8.24 -17.48 5.66
C PRO A 68 7.16 -16.39 5.75
N LEU A 69 7.29 -15.49 6.73
CA LEU A 69 6.39 -14.37 6.92
C LEU A 69 6.83 -13.21 6.03
N GLY A 70 5.93 -12.78 5.14
CA GLY A 70 6.16 -11.57 4.35
C GLY A 70 5.81 -10.31 5.13
N VAL A 71 6.56 -9.23 4.89
CA VAL A 71 6.30 -7.93 5.51
C VAL A 71 6.00 -6.89 4.44
N VAL A 72 4.90 -6.18 4.61
CA VAL A 72 4.53 -5.03 3.78
C VAL A 72 4.70 -3.76 4.61
N ALA A 73 5.76 -3.00 4.35
CA ALA A 73 5.99 -1.72 5.00
C ALA A 73 5.03 -0.66 4.45
N LYS A 74 4.26 -0.03 5.33
CA LYS A 74 3.30 1.00 4.97
C LYS A 74 3.97 2.37 5.00
N ILE A 75 4.06 3.00 3.83
CA ILE A 75 4.63 4.33 3.67
C ILE A 75 3.51 5.34 3.87
N GLU A 76 3.47 5.92 5.08
CA GLU A 76 2.38 6.74 5.59
C GLU A 76 2.82 8.17 5.90
N THR A 77 4.14 8.42 5.98
CA THR A 77 4.69 9.73 6.37
C THR A 77 5.75 10.22 5.38
N GLU A 78 5.99 11.52 5.36
CA GLU A 78 7.07 12.11 4.55
C GLU A 78 8.44 11.55 4.96
N LEU A 79 8.65 11.29 6.25
CA LEU A 79 9.88 10.71 6.74
C LEU A 79 10.11 9.28 6.20
N ALA A 80 9.05 8.46 6.18
CA ALA A 80 9.09 7.12 5.58
C ALA A 80 9.46 7.18 4.09
N PHE A 81 8.86 8.11 3.36
CA PHE A 81 9.17 8.32 1.94
C PHE A 81 10.65 8.70 1.73
N ARG A 82 11.16 9.65 2.50
CA ARG A 82 12.56 10.10 2.39
C ARG A 82 13.56 8.99 2.70
N ASN A 83 13.23 8.12 3.64
CA ASN A 83 14.09 7.01 4.06
C ASN A 83 13.77 5.69 3.33
N LEU A 84 12.88 5.70 2.34
CA LEU A 84 12.45 4.47 1.65
C LEU A 84 13.60 3.65 1.07
N PRO A 85 14.63 4.23 0.43
CA PRO A 85 15.77 3.46 -0.05
C PRO A 85 16.48 2.68 1.07
N GLU A 86 16.69 3.31 2.23
CA GLU A 86 17.35 2.68 3.37
C GLU A 86 16.49 1.57 4.00
N ILE A 87 15.16 1.80 4.09
CA ILE A 87 14.18 0.82 4.56
C ILE A 87 14.22 -0.42 3.66
N VAL A 88 14.15 -0.22 2.34
CA VAL A 88 14.20 -1.31 1.36
C VAL A 88 15.50 -2.09 1.46
N VAL A 89 16.64 -1.42 1.48
CA VAL A 89 17.96 -2.06 1.59
C VAL A 89 18.09 -2.86 2.90
N ARG A 90 17.52 -2.34 3.98
CA ARG A 90 17.56 -3.02 5.28
C ARG A 90 16.72 -4.28 5.31
N ALA A 91 15.56 -4.28 4.66
CA ALA A 91 14.64 -5.42 4.59
C ALA A 91 15.06 -6.46 3.54
N ALA A 92 15.61 -6.01 2.41
CA ALA A 92 15.96 -6.85 1.27
C ALA A 92 16.94 -7.97 1.65
N GLY A 93 16.62 -9.17 1.18
CA GLY A 93 17.45 -10.37 1.44
C GLY A 93 17.34 -10.95 2.86
N ARG A 94 16.58 -10.30 3.77
CA ARG A 94 16.36 -10.78 5.15
C ARG A 94 14.99 -11.42 5.35
N LEU A 95 13.98 -10.91 4.62
CA LEU A 95 12.61 -11.43 4.64
C LEU A 95 11.91 -11.13 3.31
N PRO A 96 10.83 -11.85 2.97
CA PRO A 96 9.95 -11.45 1.89
C PRO A 96 9.37 -10.07 2.17
N PHE A 97 9.61 -9.10 1.29
CA PHE A 97 9.32 -7.70 1.57
C PHE A 97 8.55 -7.04 0.44
N GLY A 98 7.58 -6.20 0.80
CA GLY A 98 6.85 -5.33 -0.09
C GLY A 98 6.60 -3.97 0.55
N VAL A 99 6.15 -3.00 -0.22
CA VAL A 99 5.75 -1.69 0.28
C VAL A 99 4.29 -1.42 -0.04
N MET A 100 3.62 -0.64 0.82
CA MET A 100 2.27 -0.14 0.57
C MET A 100 2.30 1.38 0.52
N VAL A 101 1.80 1.94 -0.56
CA VAL A 101 1.55 3.38 -0.66
C VAL A 101 0.22 3.68 0.05
N ALA A 102 0.30 4.08 1.32
CA ALA A 102 -0.87 4.39 2.14
C ALA A 102 -1.32 5.83 1.89
N ARG A 103 -1.93 6.07 0.73
CA ARG A 103 -2.18 7.39 0.15
C ARG A 103 -3.03 8.31 1.02
N GLY A 104 -3.89 7.76 1.86
CA GLY A 104 -4.71 8.54 2.80
C GLY A 104 -3.85 9.34 3.79
N ASP A 105 -3.05 8.64 4.58
CA ASP A 105 -2.17 9.25 5.59
C ASP A 105 -1.02 10.00 4.94
N LEU A 106 -0.39 9.42 3.92
CA LEU A 106 0.68 10.05 3.17
C LEU A 106 0.24 11.37 2.53
N GLY A 107 -0.99 11.41 1.97
CA GLY A 107 -1.54 12.63 1.38
C GLY A 107 -1.79 13.76 2.39
N VAL A 108 -2.10 13.42 3.63
CA VAL A 108 -2.21 14.39 4.73
C VAL A 108 -0.82 14.95 5.08
N GLU A 109 0.21 14.10 5.08
CA GLU A 109 1.58 14.47 5.42
C GLU A 109 2.24 15.36 4.36
N VAL A 110 2.19 14.97 3.10
CA VAL A 110 2.91 15.65 2.01
C VAL A 110 2.07 16.70 1.27
N GLY A 111 0.76 16.69 1.48
CA GLY A 111 -0.22 17.47 0.74
C GLY A 111 -0.62 16.80 -0.58
N PHE A 112 -1.90 16.92 -0.95
CA PHE A 112 -2.46 16.22 -2.11
C PHE A 112 -1.83 16.62 -3.45
N SER A 113 -1.33 17.83 -3.59
CA SER A 113 -0.65 18.28 -4.80
C SER A 113 0.70 17.58 -5.03
N ARG A 114 1.41 17.25 -3.94
CA ARG A 114 2.68 16.51 -4.01
C ARG A 114 2.48 15.00 -4.01
N LEU A 115 1.32 14.51 -3.57
CA LEU A 115 1.07 13.08 -3.46
C LEU A 115 1.29 12.35 -4.79
N SER A 116 0.91 12.94 -5.92
CA SER A 116 1.09 12.34 -7.25
C SER A 116 2.56 12.12 -7.60
N GLU A 117 3.41 13.11 -7.29
CA GLU A 117 4.86 13.02 -7.47
C GLU A 117 5.47 11.95 -6.55
N VAL A 118 5.12 12.00 -5.26
CA VAL A 118 5.65 11.08 -4.25
C VAL A 118 5.30 9.61 -4.56
N GLN A 119 4.08 9.33 -4.97
CA GLN A 119 3.68 7.97 -5.34
C GLN A 119 4.39 7.48 -6.60
N GLU A 120 4.73 8.37 -7.57
CA GLU A 120 5.57 8.02 -8.71
C GLU A 120 6.98 7.61 -8.28
N GLU A 121 7.61 8.39 -7.40
CA GLU A 121 8.95 8.07 -6.91
C GLU A 121 8.97 6.76 -6.12
N ILE A 122 7.94 6.48 -5.30
CA ILE A 122 7.81 5.20 -4.60
C ILE A 122 7.74 4.04 -5.61
N LEU A 123 6.94 4.17 -6.68
CA LEU A 123 6.84 3.16 -7.72
C LEU A 123 8.20 2.92 -8.41
N TRP A 124 8.94 3.97 -8.75
CA TRP A 124 10.26 3.84 -9.39
C TRP A 124 11.30 3.20 -8.48
N LEU A 125 11.35 3.61 -7.22
CA LEU A 125 12.25 3.01 -6.23
C LEU A 125 11.95 1.52 -6.02
N ALA A 126 10.68 1.18 -5.89
CA ALA A 126 10.26 -0.21 -5.73
C ALA A 126 10.56 -1.06 -6.97
N GLU A 127 10.39 -0.52 -8.19
CA GLU A 127 10.74 -1.21 -9.42
C GLU A 127 12.26 -1.45 -9.52
N ALA A 128 13.06 -0.43 -9.24
CA ALA A 128 14.52 -0.55 -9.25
C ALA A 128 15.02 -1.58 -8.24
N ALA A 129 14.34 -1.70 -7.10
CA ALA A 129 14.66 -2.67 -6.04
C ALA A 129 13.99 -4.04 -6.24
N GLN A 130 13.16 -4.24 -7.25
CA GLN A 130 12.34 -5.44 -7.48
C GLN A 130 11.43 -5.77 -6.29
N VAL A 131 10.89 -4.75 -5.63
CA VAL A 131 10.01 -4.85 -4.48
C VAL A 131 8.55 -4.64 -4.94
N PRO A 132 7.62 -5.56 -4.63
CA PRO A 132 6.21 -5.39 -4.97
C PRO A 132 5.58 -4.24 -4.19
N VAL A 133 4.65 -3.56 -4.86
CA VAL A 133 3.90 -2.42 -4.31
C VAL A 133 2.43 -2.76 -4.16
N VAL A 134 1.86 -2.40 -3.01
CA VAL A 134 0.41 -2.37 -2.78
C VAL A 134 -0.08 -0.93 -2.92
N TRP A 135 -0.91 -0.68 -3.91
CA TRP A 135 -1.60 0.60 -4.09
C TRP A 135 -2.83 0.64 -3.18
N ALA A 136 -2.83 1.49 -2.18
CA ALA A 136 -3.82 1.44 -1.13
C ALA A 136 -4.52 2.78 -0.88
N THR A 137 -5.66 2.67 -0.20
CA THR A 137 -6.56 3.73 0.26
C THR A 137 -7.30 4.49 -0.84
N GLU A 138 -8.59 4.65 -0.63
CA GLU A 138 -9.52 5.46 -1.44
C GLU A 138 -9.64 5.08 -2.93
N VAL A 139 -9.20 3.89 -3.33
CA VAL A 139 -9.41 3.38 -4.69
C VAL A 139 -10.90 3.07 -4.88
N LEU A 140 -11.53 3.69 -5.87
CA LEU A 140 -12.98 3.57 -6.17
C LEU A 140 -13.85 3.75 -4.91
N ALA A 141 -13.50 4.72 -4.05
CA ALA A 141 -14.13 4.88 -2.73
C ALA A 141 -15.64 5.13 -2.83
N SER A 142 -16.10 5.90 -3.80
CA SER A 142 -17.53 6.18 -4.00
C SER A 142 -18.27 4.94 -4.52
N VAL A 143 -17.63 4.15 -5.40
CA VAL A 143 -18.20 2.87 -5.84
C VAL A 143 -18.38 1.94 -4.66
N VAL A 144 -17.31 1.74 -3.88
CA VAL A 144 -17.29 0.80 -2.73
C VAL A 144 -18.26 1.21 -1.63
N LYS A 145 -18.40 2.51 -1.36
CA LYS A 145 -19.26 3.02 -0.28
C LYS A 145 -20.72 3.20 -0.72
N HIS A 146 -20.96 3.69 -1.94
CA HIS A 146 -22.25 4.19 -2.39
C HIS A 146 -22.79 3.55 -3.67
N GLY A 147 -22.03 2.68 -4.34
CA GLY A 147 -22.39 2.08 -5.63
C GLY A 147 -22.37 3.07 -6.80
N VAL A 148 -21.84 4.27 -6.62
CA VAL A 148 -21.81 5.33 -7.64
C VAL A 148 -20.37 5.75 -7.89
N ALA A 149 -19.97 5.76 -9.16
CA ALA A 149 -18.61 6.09 -9.56
C ALA A 149 -18.44 7.56 -9.91
N ALA A 150 -17.37 8.18 -9.46
CA ALA A 150 -16.89 9.47 -9.93
C ALA A 150 -15.82 9.27 -11.02
N ARG A 151 -15.87 10.07 -12.10
CA ARG A 151 -14.93 9.94 -13.23
C ARG A 151 -13.47 9.97 -12.82
N GLY A 152 -13.09 10.81 -11.86
CA GLY A 152 -11.72 10.90 -11.35
C GLY A 152 -11.22 9.62 -10.70
N GLU A 153 -12.11 8.85 -10.06
CA GLU A 153 -11.75 7.57 -9.42
C GLU A 153 -11.32 6.49 -10.42
N PHE A 154 -11.87 6.52 -11.64
CA PHE A 154 -11.42 5.60 -12.71
C PHE A 154 -10.01 5.92 -13.20
N THR A 155 -9.66 7.19 -13.27
CA THR A 155 -8.29 7.60 -13.63
C THR A 155 -7.29 7.16 -12.55
N ASP A 156 -7.65 7.34 -11.28
CA ASP A 156 -6.85 6.87 -10.14
C ASP A 156 -6.74 5.33 -10.11
N ALA A 157 -7.86 4.63 -10.34
CA ALA A 157 -7.85 3.18 -10.46
C ALA A 157 -6.98 2.68 -11.62
N ALA A 158 -6.96 3.39 -12.75
CA ALA A 158 -6.08 3.05 -13.87
C ALA A 158 -4.59 3.25 -13.52
N MET A 159 -4.25 4.26 -12.72
CA MET A 159 -2.89 4.45 -12.20
C MET A 159 -2.42 3.29 -11.33
N SER A 160 -3.34 2.65 -10.59
CA SER A 160 -3.02 1.50 -9.74
C SER A 160 -2.55 0.25 -10.53
N ALA A 161 -2.77 0.19 -11.84
CA ALA A 161 -2.24 -0.87 -12.71
C ALA A 161 -0.70 -0.94 -12.74
N ARG A 162 -0.03 0.08 -12.22
CA ARG A 162 1.43 0.15 -12.09
C ARG A 162 1.96 -0.54 -10.84
N ALA A 163 1.08 -0.93 -9.93
CA ALA A 163 1.40 -1.69 -8.73
C ALA A 163 1.04 -3.17 -8.91
N GLU A 164 1.68 -4.04 -8.15
CA GLU A 164 1.44 -5.49 -8.20
C GLU A 164 0.16 -5.89 -7.47
N CYS A 165 -0.32 -5.05 -6.54
CA CYS A 165 -1.56 -5.28 -5.80
C CYS A 165 -2.33 -3.98 -5.59
N VAL A 166 -3.65 -4.05 -5.61
CA VAL A 166 -4.53 -2.91 -5.31
C VAL A 166 -5.45 -3.26 -4.17
N MET A 167 -5.48 -2.42 -3.14
CA MET A 167 -6.35 -2.60 -1.98
C MET A 167 -7.61 -1.74 -2.09
N LEU A 168 -8.77 -2.37 -2.06
CA LEU A 168 -10.05 -1.70 -1.85
C LEU A 168 -10.39 -1.62 -0.37
N ASN A 169 -11.00 -0.51 0.04
CA ASN A 169 -11.51 -0.35 1.40
C ASN A 169 -12.81 -1.15 1.59
N LYS A 170 -13.20 -1.34 2.85
CA LYS A 170 -14.50 -1.91 3.18
C LYS A 170 -15.66 -1.00 2.77
N GLY A 171 -16.75 -1.57 2.32
CA GLY A 171 -17.99 -0.86 1.98
C GLY A 171 -19.10 -1.81 1.55
N ALA A 172 -20.31 -1.30 1.50
CA ALA A 172 -21.49 -2.09 1.16
C ALA A 172 -21.42 -2.67 -0.27
N PHE A 173 -20.73 -1.99 -1.18
CA PHE A 173 -20.62 -2.34 -2.59
C PHE A 173 -19.18 -2.82 -2.96
N VAL A 174 -18.46 -3.45 -2.03
CA VAL A 174 -17.09 -3.89 -2.28
C VAL A 174 -16.99 -4.90 -3.43
N ALA A 175 -17.99 -5.77 -3.61
CA ALA A 175 -18.02 -6.72 -4.72
C ALA A 175 -18.11 -6.02 -6.08
N ASP A 176 -18.94 -4.96 -6.18
CA ASP A 176 -19.03 -4.12 -7.38
C ASP A 176 -17.72 -3.35 -7.61
N GLY A 177 -17.10 -2.89 -6.52
CA GLY A 177 -15.76 -2.28 -6.56
C GLY A 177 -14.71 -3.21 -7.13
N VAL A 178 -14.67 -4.48 -6.71
CA VAL A 178 -13.74 -5.49 -7.25
C VAL A 178 -13.99 -5.73 -8.74
N THR A 179 -15.25 -5.89 -9.15
CA THR A 179 -15.61 -6.09 -10.55
C THR A 179 -15.22 -4.89 -11.42
N THR A 180 -15.50 -3.69 -10.95
CA THR A 180 -15.16 -2.45 -11.63
C THR A 180 -13.64 -2.29 -11.75
N LEU A 181 -12.90 -2.51 -10.66
CA LEU A 181 -11.44 -2.43 -10.65
C LEU A 181 -10.83 -3.45 -11.62
N ALA A 182 -11.30 -4.70 -11.62
CA ALA A 182 -10.81 -5.73 -12.50
C ALA A 182 -10.99 -5.36 -13.99
N ASP A 183 -12.12 -4.71 -14.35
CA ASP A 183 -12.32 -4.22 -15.72
C ASP A 183 -11.35 -3.10 -16.08
N VAL A 184 -11.13 -2.14 -15.17
CA VAL A 184 -10.18 -1.04 -15.37
C VAL A 184 -8.76 -1.56 -15.55
N LEU A 185 -8.30 -2.45 -14.67
CA LEU A 185 -6.95 -3.02 -14.72
C LEU A 185 -6.72 -3.81 -16.02
N ARG A 186 -7.66 -4.67 -16.42
CA ARG A 186 -7.58 -5.43 -17.67
C ARG A 186 -7.47 -4.53 -18.90
N ARG A 187 -8.10 -3.36 -18.89
CA ARG A 187 -7.96 -2.36 -19.97
C ARG A 187 -6.60 -1.67 -19.94
N ALA A 188 -6.10 -1.37 -18.74
CA ALA A 188 -4.80 -0.73 -18.54
C ALA A 188 -3.63 -1.61 -18.95
N GLU A 189 -3.70 -2.95 -18.78
CA GLU A 189 -2.68 -3.93 -19.19
C GLU A 189 -2.25 -3.81 -20.65
N ARG A 190 -3.12 -3.29 -21.52
CA ARG A 190 -2.77 -3.07 -22.93
C ARG A 190 -1.79 -1.91 -23.15
N HIS A 191 -1.67 -1.02 -22.19
CA HIS A 191 -0.91 0.22 -22.27
C HIS A 191 0.26 0.27 -21.30
N LEU A 192 0.30 -0.65 -20.34
CA LEU A 192 1.30 -0.69 -19.28
C LEU A 192 1.84 -2.11 -19.12
N ASP A 193 3.15 -2.26 -19.02
CA ASP A 193 3.79 -3.45 -18.46
C ASP A 193 4.44 -3.04 -17.15
N LYS A 194 3.81 -3.41 -16.04
CA LYS A 194 4.15 -2.92 -14.71
C LYS A 194 4.19 -1.37 -14.70
N LYS A 195 5.35 -0.79 -14.48
CA LYS A 195 5.57 0.67 -14.41
C LYS A 195 5.98 1.29 -15.75
N THR A 196 6.18 0.47 -16.77
CA THR A 196 6.64 0.93 -18.10
C THR A 196 5.47 1.09 -19.06
N PRO A 197 5.23 2.28 -19.64
CA PRO A 197 4.25 2.47 -20.69
C PRO A 197 4.56 1.64 -21.95
N GLN A 198 3.57 1.00 -22.50
CA GLN A 198 3.68 0.24 -23.75
C GLN A 198 2.86 0.89 -24.87
N LEU A 199 3.36 0.76 -26.10
CA LEU A 199 2.59 1.10 -27.27
C LEU A 199 1.62 -0.04 -27.61
N ALA A 200 0.36 0.11 -27.24
CA ALA A 200 -0.70 -0.80 -27.63
C ALA A 200 -1.22 -0.48 -29.04
N ARG A 201 -1.79 -1.49 -29.73
CA ARG A 201 -2.49 -1.27 -30.98
C ARG A 201 -3.64 -0.29 -30.79
N LEU A 202 -3.66 0.78 -31.59
CA LEU A 202 -4.71 1.79 -31.53
C LEU A 202 -6.06 1.19 -31.92
N GLN A 203 -7.08 1.39 -31.09
CA GLN A 203 -8.44 0.96 -31.39
C GLN A 203 -9.14 1.92 -32.36
N ALA A 204 -8.79 3.21 -32.30
CA ALA A 204 -9.37 4.26 -33.14
C ALA A 204 -9.01 4.14 -34.64
N TRP A 205 -8.03 3.30 -34.99
CA TRP A 205 -7.54 3.14 -36.37
C TRP A 205 -7.82 1.74 -36.93
N GLN A 206 -8.78 1.04 -36.41
CA GLN A 206 -9.15 -0.26 -36.96
C GLN A 206 -10.11 -0.06 -38.11
N THR A 207 -9.66 -0.35 -39.34
CA THR A 207 -10.56 -0.51 -40.45
C THR A 207 -11.42 -1.75 -40.19
N PRO A 208 -12.76 -1.69 -40.29
CA PRO A 208 -13.57 -2.88 -40.23
C PRO A 208 -13.06 -3.88 -41.30
N LEU A 209 -12.72 -5.08 -40.88
CA LEU A 209 -12.43 -6.16 -41.82
C LEU A 209 -13.73 -6.44 -42.56
N SER A 210 -13.76 -6.16 -43.86
CA SER A 210 -14.83 -6.47 -44.77
C SER A 210 -15.02 -7.98 -44.89
#